data_48afa8d57fa6fcd5fb636e2a5dc50db6
#
_entry.id   48afa8d57fa6fcd5fb636e2a5dc50db6
#
_cell.length_a   1.000
_cell.length_b   1.000
_cell.length_c   1.000
_cell.angle_alpha   90.00
_cell.angle_beta   90.00
_cell.angle_gamma   90.00
#
_symmetry.space_group_name_H-M   'P 1'
#
loop_
_entity.id
_entity.type
_entity.pdbx_description
1 polymer ?
#
loop_
_entity_poly.entity_id
_entity_poly.type
_entity_poly.pdbx_seq_one_letter_code
_entity_poly.pdbx_strand_id
1 'polypeptide(L)'
;NFKDFKKTIVTYGVLRGTFDIIKKVQNYYYIDHGYFNQSGREFKNNRTGVLNFDGYFRIVHNNLIHSGDGNFPDDRLKNLNINIKKQNKSGSYIILSEPSEIMKKIYNQHNWVEETKQKLKKFTDRKIIIHNKFSNITLDELLKNAWAFVSLQSTAGFKAMAMGVPSYFTEKTLIKINNIEEIENPK
;
A
#
# COMPACT_ATOMS: atom_id res chain seq x y z
N ASN A 1 17.05 16.41 23.41
CA ASN A 1 16.79 15.01 23.73
C ASN A 1 15.31 14.71 23.48
N PHE A 2 14.96 13.99 22.41
CA PHE A 2 13.56 13.68 22.06
C PHE A 2 12.88 12.68 23.03
N LYS A 3 13.61 12.13 23.99
CA LYS A 3 13.07 11.15 24.95
C LYS A 3 12.05 11.71 25.94
N ASP A 4 11.97 13.03 26.07
CA ASP A 4 11.08 13.69 27.05
C ASP A 4 9.90 14.43 26.39
N PHE A 5 9.61 14.16 25.12
CA PHE A 5 8.48 14.80 24.44
C PHE A 5 7.16 14.19 24.94
N LYS A 6 6.60 14.76 26.01
CA LYS A 6 5.22 14.48 26.48
C LYS A 6 4.15 15.08 25.56
N LYS A 7 4.55 15.83 24.51
CA LYS A 7 3.63 16.49 23.59
C LYS A 7 3.31 15.61 22.39
N THR A 8 2.09 15.69 21.91
CA THR A 8 1.69 15.09 20.65
C THR A 8 2.42 15.70 19.49
N ILE A 9 3.00 14.89 18.62
CA ILE A 9 3.69 15.33 17.41
C ILE A 9 2.79 15.08 16.20
N VAL A 10 2.80 15.99 15.24
CA VAL A 10 2.19 15.80 13.92
C VAL A 10 3.30 15.70 12.89
N THR A 11 3.26 14.66 12.06
CA THR A 11 4.28 14.42 11.02
C THR A 11 3.66 14.21 9.65
N TYR A 12 4.42 14.50 8.60
CA TYR A 12 4.04 14.23 7.22
C TYR A 12 5.06 13.34 6.54
N GLY A 13 4.62 12.16 6.08
CA GLY A 13 5.47 11.16 5.45
C GLY A 13 6.51 10.55 6.40
N VAL A 14 7.29 9.60 5.90
CA VAL A 14 8.34 8.89 6.65
C VAL A 14 9.76 9.25 6.20
N LEU A 15 9.88 10.12 5.20
CA LEU A 15 11.16 10.50 4.61
C LEU A 15 11.88 11.58 5.43
N ARG A 16 13.16 11.82 5.12
CA ARG A 16 13.97 12.92 5.66
C ARG A 16 14.10 12.91 7.18
N GLY A 17 14.24 11.72 7.78
CA GLY A 17 14.40 11.58 9.24
C GLY A 17 13.10 11.56 10.04
N THR A 18 11.93 11.77 9.43
CA THR A 18 10.64 11.75 10.12
C THR A 18 10.39 10.41 10.80
N PHE A 19 10.77 9.30 10.16
CA PHE A 19 10.62 7.98 10.76
C PHE A 19 11.44 7.79 12.03
N ASP A 20 12.65 8.36 12.10
CA ASP A 20 13.50 8.30 13.29
C ASP A 20 12.93 9.12 14.46
N ILE A 21 12.15 10.15 14.16
CA ILE A 21 11.39 10.91 15.15
C ILE A 21 10.21 10.06 15.65
N ILE A 22 9.41 9.51 14.74
CA ILE A 22 8.24 8.67 15.06
C ILE A 22 8.63 7.51 16.00
N LYS A 23 9.76 6.85 15.77
CA LYS A 23 10.25 5.77 16.62
C LYS A 23 10.56 6.18 18.07
N LYS A 24 10.79 7.45 18.32
CA LYS A 24 11.23 7.98 19.62
C LYS A 24 10.10 8.60 20.43
N VAL A 25 8.92 8.77 19.84
CA VAL A 25 7.78 9.42 20.48
C VAL A 25 6.65 8.43 20.73
N GLN A 26 5.93 8.64 21.84
CA GLN A 26 4.82 7.76 22.23
C GLN A 26 3.48 8.18 21.62
N ASN A 27 3.34 9.45 21.25
CA ASN A 27 2.08 10.00 20.79
C ASN A 27 2.30 10.88 19.55
N TYR A 28 1.77 10.45 18.41
CA TYR A 28 1.91 11.18 17.15
C TYR A 28 0.71 10.98 16.23
N TYR A 29 0.45 12.00 15.41
CA TYR A 29 -0.39 11.88 14.23
C TYR A 29 0.48 11.83 12.99
N TYR A 30 0.30 10.80 12.20
CA TYR A 30 0.97 10.60 10.93
C TYR A 30 0.04 11.01 9.78
N ILE A 31 0.49 11.94 8.96
CA ILE A 31 -0.22 12.40 7.78
C ILE A 31 0.51 11.87 6.54
N ASP A 32 -0.22 11.34 5.58
CA ASP A 32 0.30 10.90 4.30
C ASP A 32 -0.80 10.94 3.23
N HIS A 33 -0.46 10.62 1.99
CA HIS A 33 -1.42 10.54 0.89
C HIS A 33 -2.58 9.61 1.22
N GLY A 34 -3.77 9.96 0.79
CA GLY A 34 -4.96 9.12 0.88
C GLY A 34 -4.80 7.81 0.09
N TYR A 35 -5.70 6.88 0.31
CA TYR A 35 -5.69 5.61 -0.42
C TYR A 35 -6.16 5.77 -1.87
N PHE A 36 -7.08 6.69 -2.11
CA PHE A 36 -7.62 7.06 -3.41
C PHE A 36 -7.58 8.57 -3.57
N ASN A 37 -7.61 9.05 -4.83
CA ASN A 37 -7.52 10.46 -5.18
C ASN A 37 -6.49 11.19 -4.32
N GLN A 38 -5.27 10.74 -4.41
CA GLN A 38 -4.20 11.19 -3.54
C GLN A 38 -3.90 12.67 -3.78
N SER A 39 -3.90 13.45 -2.70
CA SER A 39 -3.20 14.74 -2.75
C SER A 39 -1.70 14.49 -2.84
N GLY A 40 -0.98 15.39 -3.42
CA GLY A 40 0.46 15.28 -3.53
C GLY A 40 0.98 15.88 -4.81
N ARG A 41 2.17 15.46 -5.22
CA ARG A 41 2.77 15.94 -6.46
C ARG A 41 2.35 15.05 -7.62
N GLU A 42 1.66 15.63 -8.58
CA GLU A 42 1.54 15.02 -9.90
C GLU A 42 2.86 15.18 -10.64
N PHE A 43 3.55 14.08 -10.85
CA PHE A 43 4.76 14.09 -11.67
C PHE A 43 4.38 13.98 -13.15
N LYS A 44 4.21 15.14 -13.78
CA LYS A 44 4.26 15.22 -15.25
C LYS A 44 5.74 15.22 -15.65
N ASN A 45 6.18 14.19 -16.37
CA ASN A 45 7.54 14.08 -16.92
C ASN A 45 8.69 14.16 -15.90
N ASN A 46 8.62 13.38 -14.85
CA ASN A 46 9.73 12.99 -13.98
C ASN A 46 10.41 14.01 -13.07
N ARG A 47 10.15 15.31 -13.03
CA ARG A 47 10.97 16.19 -12.18
C ARG A 47 10.34 17.41 -11.52
N THR A 48 9.26 17.94 -12.00
CA THR A 48 8.60 19.11 -11.39
C THR A 48 7.14 18.83 -11.12
N GLY A 49 6.85 18.21 -9.96
CA GLY A 49 5.47 17.96 -9.59
C GLY A 49 4.80 19.23 -9.07
N VAL A 50 3.65 19.57 -9.62
CA VAL A 50 2.74 20.53 -9.01
C VAL A 50 2.08 19.87 -7.81
N LEU A 51 2.01 20.57 -6.69
CA LEU A 51 1.28 20.11 -5.52
C LEU A 51 -0.22 20.16 -5.82
N ASN A 52 -0.86 18.99 -5.77
CA ASN A 52 -2.31 18.89 -5.80
C ASN A 52 -2.83 18.86 -4.37
N PHE A 53 -3.47 19.92 -3.93
CA PHE A 53 -4.07 20.03 -2.60
C PHE A 53 -5.54 19.58 -2.58
N ASP A 54 -6.14 19.33 -3.75
CA ASP A 54 -7.56 18.93 -3.88
C ASP A 54 -7.78 17.44 -3.61
N GLY A 55 -6.70 16.68 -3.43
CA GLY A 55 -6.76 15.27 -3.11
C GLY A 55 -6.91 14.98 -1.61
N TYR A 56 -7.06 13.70 -1.28
CA TYR A 56 -7.24 13.25 0.09
C TYR A 56 -5.93 12.92 0.78
N PHE A 57 -5.88 13.28 2.06
CA PHE A 57 -4.86 12.81 3.00
C PHE A 57 -5.44 11.77 3.94
N ARG A 58 -4.61 10.84 4.40
CA ARG A 58 -4.92 10.03 5.58
C ARG A 58 -4.22 10.63 6.80
N ILE A 59 -4.90 10.59 7.93
CA ILE A 59 -4.35 10.99 9.22
C ILE A 59 -4.51 9.78 10.14
N VAL A 60 -3.41 9.28 10.68
CA VAL A 60 -3.38 8.08 11.51
C VAL A 60 -2.75 8.37 12.85
N HIS A 61 -3.35 7.88 13.92
CA HIS A 61 -2.82 8.04 15.28
C HIS A 61 -1.95 6.85 15.64
N ASN A 62 -0.72 7.11 16.07
CA ASN A 62 0.25 6.13 16.54
C ASN A 62 0.51 4.93 15.60
N ASN A 63 0.28 5.11 14.31
CA ASN A 63 0.55 4.13 13.27
C ASN A 63 0.83 4.82 11.94
N LEU A 64 1.36 4.10 10.95
CA LEU A 64 1.55 4.59 9.58
C LEU A 64 0.33 4.33 8.68
N ILE A 65 -0.52 3.43 9.11
CA ILE A 65 -1.72 3.03 8.37
C ILE A 65 -2.86 2.83 9.35
N HIS A 66 -4.09 3.11 8.95
CA HIS A 66 -5.23 2.84 9.82
C HIS A 66 -5.28 1.36 10.16
N SER A 67 -5.60 1.06 11.39
CA SER A 67 -5.90 -0.28 11.86
C SER A 67 -7.26 -0.23 12.56
N GLY A 68 -8.15 -1.13 12.24
CA GLY A 68 -9.42 -1.24 12.93
C GLY A 68 -10.57 -1.71 12.05
N ASP A 69 -11.42 -2.51 12.64
CA ASP A 69 -12.65 -3.00 12.04
C ASP A 69 -13.77 -1.95 12.29
N GLY A 70 -13.66 -0.80 11.62
CA GLY A 70 -14.65 0.25 11.73
C GLY A 70 -15.74 0.09 10.69
N ASN A 71 -16.99 0.17 11.11
CA ASN A 71 -18.12 0.33 10.20
C ASN A 71 -18.20 1.80 9.81
N PHE A 72 -17.49 2.19 8.76
CA PHE A 72 -17.43 3.56 8.26
C PHE A 72 -18.42 3.76 7.11
N PRO A 73 -19.03 4.95 6.97
CA PRO A 73 -19.83 5.28 5.80
C PRO A 73 -19.00 5.17 4.51
N ASP A 74 -19.64 4.74 3.43
CA ASP A 74 -19.05 4.62 2.10
C ASP A 74 -19.20 5.89 1.24
N ASP A 75 -19.62 6.99 1.84
CA ASP A 75 -19.89 8.28 1.23
C ASP A 75 -18.70 8.82 0.43
N ARG A 76 -17.47 8.66 0.96
CA ARG A 76 -16.24 9.07 0.27
C ARG A 76 -15.97 8.25 -0.99
N LEU A 77 -16.20 6.94 -0.97
CA LEU A 77 -16.05 6.10 -2.15
C LEU A 77 -17.09 6.48 -3.22
N LYS A 78 -18.32 6.74 -2.80
CA LYS A 78 -19.40 7.23 -3.69
C LYS A 78 -19.05 8.58 -4.32
N ASN A 79 -18.62 9.54 -3.51
CA ASN A 79 -18.23 10.88 -3.98
C ASN A 79 -17.03 10.85 -4.94
N LEU A 80 -16.13 9.89 -4.79
CA LEU A 80 -15.00 9.66 -5.69
C LEU A 80 -15.36 8.84 -6.93
N ASN A 81 -16.63 8.41 -7.08
CA ASN A 81 -17.09 7.50 -8.12
C ASN A 81 -16.23 6.22 -8.22
N ILE A 82 -15.76 5.71 -7.08
CA ILE A 82 -14.99 4.48 -7.04
C ILE A 82 -15.94 3.30 -6.99
N ASN A 83 -16.07 2.61 -8.12
CA ASN A 83 -16.83 1.38 -8.22
C ASN A 83 -15.93 0.19 -7.94
N ILE A 84 -16.22 -0.54 -6.86
CA ILE A 84 -15.51 -1.79 -6.54
C ILE A 84 -15.99 -2.86 -7.53
N LYS A 85 -15.08 -3.35 -8.35
CA LYS A 85 -15.37 -4.39 -9.34
C LYS A 85 -15.47 -5.76 -8.67
N LYS A 86 -16.27 -6.65 -9.25
CA LYS A 86 -16.26 -8.06 -8.87
C LYS A 86 -14.88 -8.66 -9.12
N GLN A 87 -14.54 -9.67 -8.33
CA GLN A 87 -13.26 -10.37 -8.45
C GLN A 87 -13.03 -10.89 -9.88
N ASN A 88 -11.84 -10.61 -10.41
CA ASN A 88 -11.38 -11.17 -11.67
C ASN A 88 -10.92 -12.62 -11.47
N LYS A 89 -11.74 -13.57 -11.89
CA LYS A 89 -11.43 -15.02 -11.82
C LYS A 89 -10.66 -15.54 -13.03
N SER A 90 -10.33 -14.69 -14.00
CA SER A 90 -9.62 -15.07 -15.23
C SER A 90 -8.16 -14.59 -15.27
N GLY A 91 -7.67 -13.96 -14.21
CA GLY A 91 -6.30 -13.47 -14.15
C GLY A 91 -5.26 -14.58 -14.30
N SER A 92 -4.17 -14.31 -15.01
CA SER A 92 -3.18 -15.32 -15.38
C SER A 92 -1.87 -15.25 -14.59
N TYR A 93 -1.63 -14.19 -13.85
CA TYR A 93 -0.38 -13.99 -13.11
C TYR A 93 -0.60 -13.25 -11.81
N ILE A 94 0.40 -13.33 -10.94
CA ILE A 94 0.47 -12.59 -9.68
C ILE A 94 1.39 -11.40 -9.87
N ILE A 95 0.95 -10.22 -9.42
CA ILE A 95 1.79 -9.03 -9.32
C ILE A 95 2.45 -9.03 -7.94
N LEU A 96 3.77 -9.06 -7.89
CA LEU A 96 4.56 -8.85 -6.69
C LEU A 96 5.09 -7.41 -6.69
N SER A 97 4.47 -6.55 -5.90
CA SER A 97 4.81 -5.13 -5.84
C SER A 97 6.02 -4.90 -4.93
N GLU A 98 7.16 -4.61 -5.54
CA GLU A 98 8.41 -4.37 -4.83
C GLU A 98 8.29 -3.12 -3.94
N PRO A 99 8.57 -3.23 -2.62
CA PRO A 99 8.60 -2.10 -1.73
C PRO A 99 9.79 -1.18 -2.02
N SER A 100 9.64 0.11 -1.71
CA SER A 100 10.76 1.04 -1.78
C SER A 100 11.83 0.69 -0.75
N GLU A 101 13.08 1.10 -1.00
CA GLU A 101 14.21 0.86 -0.09
C GLU A 101 13.95 1.40 1.33
N ILE A 102 13.23 2.52 1.45
CA ILE A 102 12.86 3.04 2.76
C ILE A 102 11.90 2.12 3.49
N MET A 103 10.92 1.52 2.78
CA MET A 103 9.99 0.57 3.38
C MET A 103 10.69 -0.74 3.77
N LYS A 104 11.62 -1.23 2.95
CA LYS A 104 12.46 -2.37 3.31
C LYS A 104 13.23 -2.12 4.61
N LYS A 105 13.79 -0.93 4.79
CA LYS A 105 14.50 -0.52 6.00
C LYS A 105 13.57 -0.39 7.21
N ILE A 106 12.39 0.22 7.03
CA ILE A 106 11.41 0.42 8.11
C ILE A 106 10.97 -0.91 8.71
N TYR A 107 10.70 -1.89 7.87
CA TYR A 107 10.21 -3.22 8.27
C TYR A 107 11.32 -4.26 8.44
N ASN A 108 12.59 -3.87 8.24
CA ASN A 108 13.74 -4.80 8.25
C ASN A 108 13.57 -5.98 7.28
N GLN A 109 13.06 -5.69 6.08
CA GLN A 109 12.67 -6.67 5.06
C GLN A 109 13.50 -6.50 3.78
N HIS A 110 14.82 -6.57 3.91
CA HIS A 110 15.75 -6.29 2.81
C HIS A 110 15.62 -7.27 1.63
N ASN A 111 15.34 -8.54 1.91
CA ASN A 111 15.22 -9.61 0.90
C ASN A 111 13.75 -9.96 0.58
N TRP A 112 12.81 -9.08 0.95
CA TRP A 112 11.38 -9.35 0.89
C TRP A 112 10.90 -9.91 -0.46
N VAL A 113 11.41 -9.39 -1.58
CA VAL A 113 10.98 -9.83 -2.92
C VAL A 113 11.30 -11.30 -3.15
N GLU A 114 12.53 -11.73 -2.89
CA GLU A 114 12.94 -13.11 -3.10
C GLU A 114 12.29 -14.07 -2.10
N GLU A 115 12.20 -13.69 -0.83
CA GLU A 115 11.54 -14.50 0.20
C GLU A 115 10.06 -14.68 -0.09
N THR A 116 9.36 -13.60 -0.47
CA THR A 116 7.93 -13.67 -0.82
C THR A 116 7.71 -14.47 -2.09
N LYS A 117 8.55 -14.30 -3.11
CA LYS A 117 8.49 -15.08 -4.34
C LYS A 117 8.71 -16.58 -4.10
N GLN A 118 9.66 -16.95 -3.24
CA GLN A 118 9.88 -18.33 -2.84
C GLN A 118 8.70 -18.90 -2.06
N LYS A 119 8.11 -18.09 -1.16
CA LYS A 119 6.90 -18.47 -0.43
C LYS A 119 5.73 -18.68 -1.39
N LEU A 120 5.48 -17.76 -2.31
CA LEU A 120 4.40 -17.88 -3.29
C LEU A 120 4.51 -19.14 -4.15
N LYS A 121 5.71 -19.51 -4.59
CA LYS A 121 5.94 -20.73 -5.40
C LYS A 121 5.56 -22.05 -4.71
N LYS A 122 5.35 -22.03 -3.39
CA LYS A 122 4.86 -23.21 -2.66
C LYS A 122 3.35 -23.41 -2.79
N PHE A 123 2.62 -22.36 -3.20
CA PHE A 123 1.16 -22.35 -3.19
C PHE A 123 0.55 -22.03 -4.57
N THR A 124 1.36 -21.70 -5.57
CA THR A 124 0.87 -21.39 -6.92
C THR A 124 1.94 -21.63 -7.98
N ASP A 125 1.50 -22.11 -9.13
CA ASP A 125 2.30 -22.24 -10.36
C ASP A 125 2.16 -21.02 -11.28
N ARG A 126 1.37 -20.04 -10.89
CA ARG A 126 1.16 -18.83 -11.71
C ARG A 126 2.45 -18.05 -11.89
N LYS A 127 2.60 -17.45 -13.05
CA LYS A 127 3.70 -16.50 -13.31
C LYS A 127 3.67 -15.37 -12.29
N ILE A 128 4.83 -15.06 -11.71
CA ILE A 128 5.00 -13.91 -10.80
C ILE A 128 5.68 -12.79 -11.57
N ILE A 129 5.04 -11.63 -11.65
CA ILE A 129 5.57 -10.41 -12.27
C ILE A 129 5.96 -9.45 -11.16
N ILE A 130 7.25 -9.12 -11.08
CA ILE A 130 7.73 -8.10 -10.16
C ILE A 130 7.45 -6.73 -10.77
N HIS A 131 6.81 -5.86 -10.01
CA HIS A 131 6.47 -4.50 -10.44
C HIS A 131 6.92 -3.48 -9.40
N ASN A 132 7.51 -2.40 -9.86
CA ASN A 132 7.84 -1.23 -9.07
C ASN A 132 7.53 0.06 -9.85
N LYS A 133 7.72 1.21 -9.20
CA LYS A 133 7.40 2.52 -9.80
C LYS A 133 8.24 2.90 -11.04
N PHE A 134 9.29 2.14 -11.35
CA PHE A 134 10.16 2.35 -12.50
C PHE A 134 9.91 1.34 -13.61
N SER A 135 8.95 0.43 -13.43
CA SER A 135 8.56 -0.55 -14.44
C SER A 135 8.00 0.13 -15.68
N ASN A 136 8.34 -0.36 -16.86
CA ASN A 136 7.88 0.18 -18.14
C ASN A 136 6.36 0.00 -18.35
N ILE A 137 5.78 -1.03 -17.74
CA ILE A 137 4.33 -1.31 -17.81
C ILE A 137 3.69 -0.69 -16.58
N THR A 138 2.62 0.05 -16.78
CA THR A 138 1.89 0.68 -15.67
C THR A 138 1.18 -0.37 -14.81
N LEU A 139 0.96 -0.05 -13.54
CA LEU A 139 0.20 -0.93 -12.67
C LEU A 139 -1.22 -1.16 -13.20
N ASP A 140 -1.85 -0.14 -13.77
CA ASP A 140 -3.20 -0.23 -14.32
C ASP A 140 -3.31 -1.23 -15.47
N GLU A 141 -2.30 -1.28 -16.31
CA GLU A 141 -2.23 -2.27 -17.40
C GLU A 141 -2.06 -3.69 -16.83
N LEU A 142 -1.17 -3.87 -15.86
CA LEU A 142 -0.97 -5.17 -15.24
C LEU A 142 -2.22 -5.65 -14.48
N LEU A 143 -2.93 -4.77 -13.78
CA LEU A 143 -4.12 -5.14 -13.02
C LEU A 143 -5.26 -5.70 -13.89
N LYS A 144 -5.30 -5.39 -15.19
CA LYS A 144 -6.37 -5.88 -16.10
C LYS A 144 -6.42 -7.41 -16.20
N ASN A 145 -5.27 -8.08 -16.09
CA ASN A 145 -5.16 -9.54 -16.22
C ASN A 145 -4.46 -10.20 -15.04
N ALA A 146 -4.40 -9.52 -13.89
CA ALA A 146 -3.83 -10.06 -12.69
C ALA A 146 -4.82 -10.98 -11.97
N TRP A 147 -4.31 -12.10 -11.46
CA TRP A 147 -5.01 -12.99 -10.55
C TRP A 147 -5.01 -12.45 -9.13
N ALA A 148 -3.87 -11.97 -8.67
CA ALA A 148 -3.67 -11.40 -7.34
C ALA A 148 -2.58 -10.33 -7.35
N PHE A 149 -2.63 -9.46 -6.35
CA PHE A 149 -1.62 -8.44 -6.05
C PHE A 149 -1.03 -8.70 -4.68
N VAL A 150 0.29 -8.81 -4.59
CA VAL A 150 1.01 -9.05 -3.34
C VAL A 150 1.95 -7.89 -3.07
N SER A 151 1.92 -7.36 -1.87
CA SER A 151 2.82 -6.27 -1.45
C SER A 151 3.19 -6.36 0.03
N LEU A 152 4.25 -5.68 0.41
CA LEU A 152 4.60 -5.53 1.81
C LEU A 152 3.48 -4.78 2.56
N GLN A 153 3.23 -3.53 2.16
CA GLN A 153 2.21 -2.66 2.72
C GLN A 153 1.92 -1.48 1.75
N SER A 154 1.61 -1.78 0.50
CA SER A 154 1.43 -0.73 -0.51
C SER A 154 -0.01 -0.24 -0.60
N THR A 155 -0.22 1.07 -0.67
CA THR A 155 -1.54 1.65 -0.98
C THR A 155 -2.08 1.21 -2.36
N ALA A 156 -1.21 0.80 -3.28
CA ALA A 156 -1.60 0.22 -4.56
C ALA A 156 -2.45 -1.05 -4.43
N GLY A 157 -2.36 -1.77 -3.31
CA GLY A 157 -3.22 -2.91 -3.01
C GLY A 157 -4.69 -2.53 -2.90
N PHE A 158 -5.02 -1.35 -2.36
CA PHE A 158 -6.41 -0.88 -2.31
C PHE A 158 -6.94 -0.58 -3.71
N LYS A 159 -6.10 -0.03 -4.59
CA LYS A 159 -6.44 0.16 -6.01
C LYS A 159 -6.69 -1.18 -6.71
N ALA A 160 -5.83 -2.16 -6.46
CA ALA A 160 -6.01 -3.50 -7.00
C ALA A 160 -7.34 -4.11 -6.57
N MET A 161 -7.69 -4.01 -5.28
CA MET A 161 -8.99 -4.48 -4.76
C MET A 161 -10.17 -3.78 -5.42
N ALA A 162 -10.12 -2.46 -5.58
CA ALA A 162 -11.18 -1.72 -6.27
C ALA A 162 -11.33 -2.17 -7.73
N MET A 163 -10.26 -2.64 -8.37
CA MET A 163 -10.29 -3.20 -9.72
C MET A 163 -10.69 -4.69 -9.77
N GLY A 164 -11.05 -5.29 -8.64
CA GLY A 164 -11.44 -6.69 -8.55
C GLY A 164 -10.26 -7.66 -8.50
N VAL A 165 -9.07 -7.19 -8.17
CA VAL A 165 -7.88 -8.03 -8.00
C VAL A 165 -7.62 -8.23 -6.51
N PRO A 166 -7.74 -9.46 -5.97
CA PRO A 166 -7.47 -9.74 -4.57
C PRO A 166 -6.06 -9.29 -4.17
N SER A 167 -5.97 -8.63 -3.03
CA SER A 167 -4.69 -8.08 -2.54
C SER A 167 -4.26 -8.78 -1.27
N TYR A 168 -2.96 -9.08 -1.19
CA TYR A 168 -2.30 -9.73 -0.08
C TYR A 168 -1.20 -8.81 0.45
N PHE A 169 -1.21 -8.59 1.75
CA PHE A 169 -0.19 -7.78 2.41
C PHE A 169 0.58 -8.67 3.38
N THR A 170 1.90 -8.61 3.34
CA THR A 170 2.73 -9.44 4.22
C THR A 170 3.01 -8.78 5.56
N GLU A 171 2.80 -7.47 5.66
CA GLU A 171 2.84 -6.71 6.90
C GLU A 171 1.43 -6.29 7.33
N LYS A 172 1.26 -6.06 8.64
CA LYS A 172 -0.02 -5.66 9.22
C LYS A 172 -0.56 -4.41 8.54
N THR A 173 -1.75 -4.53 7.99
CA THR A 173 -2.51 -3.43 7.41
C THR A 173 -3.89 -3.34 8.04
N LEU A 174 -4.67 -2.37 7.58
CA LEU A 174 -6.08 -2.17 7.93
C LEU A 174 -6.98 -3.39 7.80
N ILE A 175 -6.63 -4.27 6.91
CA ILE A 175 -7.52 -5.32 6.48
C ILE A 175 -6.83 -6.62 6.83
N LYS A 176 -7.51 -7.46 7.60
CA LYS A 176 -7.18 -8.89 7.69
C LYS A 176 -7.40 -9.46 6.30
N ILE A 177 -6.42 -9.31 5.44
CA ILE A 177 -6.53 -9.78 4.08
C ILE A 177 -5.87 -11.12 4.00
N ASN A 178 -6.51 -11.93 3.22
CA ASN A 178 -6.11 -13.20 2.62
C ASN A 178 -4.67 -13.64 2.96
N ASN A 179 -4.54 -14.80 3.53
CA ASN A 179 -3.22 -15.42 3.69
C ASN A 179 -2.66 -15.82 2.32
N ILE A 180 -1.38 -15.59 2.07
CA ILE A 180 -0.69 -16.01 0.84
C ILE A 180 -0.90 -17.50 0.54
N GLU A 181 -1.09 -18.33 1.55
CA GLU A 181 -1.38 -19.76 1.41
C GLU A 181 -2.73 -20.02 0.72
N GLU A 182 -3.64 -19.05 0.74
CA GLU A 182 -4.96 -19.13 0.08
C GLU A 182 -4.97 -18.44 -1.30
N ILE A 183 -3.82 -18.17 -1.91
CA ILE A 183 -3.71 -17.32 -3.10
C ILE A 183 -4.44 -17.88 -4.33
N GLU A 184 -4.63 -19.19 -4.41
CA GLU A 184 -5.42 -19.82 -5.48
C GLU A 184 -6.93 -19.83 -5.19
N ASN A 185 -7.34 -19.55 -3.94
CA ASN A 185 -8.74 -19.48 -3.52
C ASN A 185 -8.99 -18.17 -2.76
N PRO A 186 -8.80 -17.03 -3.38
CA PRO A 186 -8.99 -15.74 -2.74
C PRO A 186 -10.46 -15.53 -2.37
N LYS A 187 -10.67 -15.04 -1.15
CA LYS A 187 -12.00 -14.71 -0.58
C LYS A 187 -12.39 -13.27 -0.89
#